data_8f0ef0fcd28b40cfcfffa1e447bd2356
#
_entry.id   8f0ef0fcd28b40cfcfffa1e447bd2356
#
_cell.length_a   1.000
_cell.length_b   1.000
_cell.length_c   1.000
_cell.angle_alpha   90.00
_cell.angle_beta   90.00
_cell.angle_gamma   90.00
#
_symmetry.space_group_name_H-M   'P 1'
#
loop_
_entity.id
_entity.type
_entity.pdbx_description
1 polymer ?
#
loop_
_entity_poly.entity_id
_entity_poly.type
_entity_poly.pdbx_seq_one_letter_code
_entity_poly.pdbx_strand_id
1 'polypeptide(L)'
;NHQVKRVIATHVGMTPEVGQQNTEGTLEVNLLPQGTLAECIRAGGAGLGGVLTPVGIDTLVEESPFCLGRQTIDGKDYLLMKPIHADFALLGAYKCDEYGNCWYKGTMRNFNVVMATAADTVIAECEYIVPVGDIEPENVHTYGMCVNYIVEGDRK
;
A
#
# COMPACT_ATOMS: atom_id res chain seq x y z
N ASN A 1 -21.88 -3.78 -1.90
CA ASN A 1 -22.62 -2.81 -1.04
C ASN A 1 -22.41 -1.34 -1.49
N HIS A 2 -21.65 -1.06 -2.58
CA HIS A 2 -21.39 0.29 -3.10
C HIS A 2 -20.88 1.28 -2.04
N GLN A 3 -20.02 0.81 -1.15
CA GLN A 3 -19.46 1.61 -0.04
C GLN A 3 -18.16 2.31 -0.40
N VAL A 4 -17.52 1.92 -1.52
CA VAL A 4 -16.25 2.47 -1.98
C VAL A 4 -16.51 3.47 -3.10
N LYS A 5 -15.96 4.66 -2.99
CA LYS A 5 -16.08 5.73 -4.00
C LYS A 5 -14.95 5.67 -5.03
N ARG A 6 -13.74 5.31 -4.59
CA ARG A 6 -12.54 5.27 -5.42
C ARG A 6 -11.66 4.09 -5.06
N VAL A 7 -11.09 3.46 -6.07
CA VAL A 7 -10.06 2.41 -5.93
C VAL A 7 -8.79 2.86 -6.65
N ILE A 8 -7.66 2.72 -5.97
CA ILE A 8 -6.32 2.85 -6.56
C ILE A 8 -5.71 1.45 -6.50
N ALA A 9 -5.45 0.86 -7.63
CA ALA A 9 -5.01 -0.54 -7.71
C ALA A 9 -4.02 -0.74 -8.85
N THR A 10 -3.41 -1.90 -8.88
CA THR A 10 -2.53 -2.32 -9.98
C THR A 10 -3.25 -3.23 -10.97
N HIS A 11 -4.34 -3.84 -10.52
CA HIS A 11 -5.10 -4.82 -11.27
C HIS A 11 -6.51 -5.00 -10.66
N VAL A 12 -7.53 -5.14 -11.50
CA VAL A 12 -8.93 -5.32 -11.08
C VAL A 12 -9.59 -6.58 -11.68
N GLY A 13 -8.88 -7.32 -12.53
CA GLY A 13 -9.44 -8.47 -13.25
C GLY A 13 -9.89 -9.64 -12.36
N MET A 14 -9.42 -9.72 -11.12
CA MET A 14 -9.84 -10.74 -10.15
C MET A 14 -11.08 -10.34 -9.32
N THR A 15 -11.58 -9.12 -9.51
CA THR A 15 -12.74 -8.60 -8.77
C THR A 15 -13.76 -8.08 -9.75
N PRO A 16 -14.64 -8.98 -10.31
CA PRO A 16 -15.61 -8.62 -11.36
C PRO A 16 -16.51 -7.44 -10.99
N GLU A 17 -16.91 -7.34 -9.72
CA GLU A 17 -17.75 -6.25 -9.20
C GLU A 17 -17.08 -4.88 -9.37
N VAL A 18 -15.77 -4.77 -9.16
CA VAL A 18 -15.02 -3.51 -9.36
C VAL A 18 -15.07 -3.10 -10.84
N GLY A 19 -14.87 -4.07 -11.74
CA GLY A 19 -14.96 -3.83 -13.18
C GLY A 19 -16.36 -3.38 -13.61
N GLN A 20 -17.41 -4.02 -13.10
CA GLN A 20 -18.78 -3.66 -13.36
C GLN A 20 -19.11 -2.26 -12.87
N GLN A 21 -18.84 -1.93 -11.61
CA GLN A 21 -19.08 -0.60 -11.03
C GLN A 21 -18.31 0.51 -11.76
N ASN A 22 -17.08 0.21 -12.22
CA ASN A 22 -16.33 1.15 -13.05
C ASN A 22 -17.03 1.42 -14.39
N THR A 23 -17.51 0.38 -15.05
CA THR A 23 -18.26 0.49 -16.33
C THR A 23 -19.57 1.26 -16.14
N GLU A 24 -20.25 1.07 -15.04
CA GLU A 24 -21.49 1.75 -14.66
C GLU A 24 -21.25 3.21 -14.20
N GLY A 25 -19.99 3.62 -14.01
CA GLY A 25 -19.61 4.95 -13.53
C GLY A 25 -19.93 5.20 -12.05
N THR A 26 -20.20 4.14 -11.28
CA THR A 26 -20.49 4.22 -9.85
C THR A 26 -19.25 4.11 -8.95
N LEU A 27 -18.11 3.69 -9.52
CA LEU A 27 -16.82 3.55 -8.86
C LEU A 27 -15.72 4.16 -9.73
N GLU A 28 -14.97 5.09 -9.18
CA GLU A 28 -13.76 5.60 -9.82
C GLU A 28 -12.61 4.61 -9.62
N VAL A 29 -11.99 4.16 -10.72
CA VAL A 29 -10.85 3.24 -10.68
C VAL A 29 -9.62 3.90 -11.30
N ASN A 30 -8.55 3.99 -10.52
CA ASN A 30 -7.25 4.48 -10.95
C ASN A 30 -6.25 3.32 -10.95
N LEU A 31 -5.78 2.93 -12.13
CA LEU A 31 -4.78 1.88 -12.26
C LEU A 31 -3.38 2.49 -12.36
N LEU A 32 -2.48 2.03 -11.50
CA LEU A 32 -1.07 2.39 -11.52
C LEU A 32 -0.22 1.13 -11.71
N PRO A 33 0.93 1.21 -12.41
CA PRO A 33 1.87 0.10 -12.46
C PRO A 33 2.28 -0.31 -11.04
N GLN A 34 2.39 -1.63 -10.79
CA GLN A 34 2.55 -2.15 -9.42
C GLN A 34 3.77 -1.56 -8.70
N GLY A 35 4.93 -1.53 -9.34
CA GLY A 35 6.13 -0.93 -8.73
C GLY A 35 5.94 0.56 -8.45
N THR A 36 5.27 1.29 -9.35
CA THR A 36 4.96 2.71 -9.16
C THR A 36 4.04 2.91 -7.97
N LEU A 37 2.97 2.11 -7.83
CA LEU A 37 2.07 2.19 -6.67
C LEU A 37 2.81 1.92 -5.36
N ALA A 38 3.64 0.86 -5.32
CA ALA A 38 4.43 0.53 -4.14
C ALA A 38 5.38 1.68 -3.73
N GLU A 39 6.07 2.29 -4.70
CA GLU A 39 6.97 3.42 -4.45
C GLU A 39 6.21 4.70 -4.06
N CYS A 40 5.03 4.95 -4.63
CA CYS A 40 4.19 6.07 -4.20
C CYS A 40 3.76 5.95 -2.73
N ILE A 41 3.38 4.75 -2.29
CA ILE A 41 3.04 4.46 -0.90
C ILE A 41 4.29 4.62 -0.02
N ARG A 42 5.43 4.02 -0.41
CA ARG A 42 6.69 4.16 0.33
C ARG A 42 7.11 5.63 0.45
N ALA A 43 6.98 6.40 -0.62
CA ALA A 43 7.30 7.83 -0.62
C ALA A 43 6.39 8.63 0.33
N GLY A 44 5.10 8.27 0.39
CA GLY A 44 4.15 8.87 1.34
C GLY A 44 4.58 8.65 2.78
N GLY A 45 4.93 7.40 3.12
CA GLY A 45 5.43 7.05 4.46
C GLY A 45 6.80 7.65 4.81
N ALA A 46 7.63 7.92 3.81
CA ALA A 46 8.95 8.52 3.99
C ALA A 46 8.94 10.06 3.96
N GLY A 47 7.78 10.71 3.77
CA GLY A 47 7.68 12.17 3.65
C GLY A 47 8.33 12.74 2.38
N LEU A 48 8.47 11.92 1.31
CA LEU A 48 9.04 12.37 0.04
C LEU A 48 7.99 13.10 -0.80
N GLY A 49 8.42 14.12 -1.56
CA GLY A 49 7.54 14.95 -2.40
C GLY A 49 7.06 14.29 -3.69
N GLY A 50 7.60 13.13 -4.06
CA GLY A 50 7.24 12.40 -5.28
C GLY A 50 8.20 11.27 -5.62
N VAL A 51 7.84 10.52 -6.66
CA VAL A 51 8.63 9.41 -7.20
C VAL A 51 8.84 9.64 -8.69
N LEU A 52 10.07 9.57 -9.14
CA LEU A 52 10.41 9.60 -10.56
C LEU A 52 10.52 8.18 -11.11
N THR A 53 9.72 7.86 -12.12
CA THR A 53 9.71 6.56 -12.78
C THR A 53 9.64 6.69 -14.29
N PRO A 54 10.37 5.87 -15.07
CA PRO A 54 10.20 5.84 -16.52
C PRO A 54 9.00 4.97 -16.96
N VAL A 55 8.35 4.29 -16.01
CA VAL A 55 7.24 3.36 -16.31
C VAL A 55 5.96 4.15 -16.52
N GLY A 56 5.30 3.90 -17.64
CA GLY A 56 4.03 4.54 -17.98
C GLY A 56 4.14 5.77 -18.89
N ILE A 57 5.36 6.15 -19.33
CA ILE A 57 5.57 7.18 -20.34
C ILE A 57 4.83 6.78 -21.62
N ASP A 58 4.17 7.78 -22.27
CA ASP A 58 3.35 7.64 -23.47
C ASP A 58 2.16 6.65 -23.29
N THR A 59 1.66 6.53 -22.06
CA THR A 59 0.46 5.75 -21.75
C THR A 59 -0.56 6.57 -20.93
N LEU A 60 -1.74 6.01 -20.68
CA LEU A 60 -2.77 6.61 -19.83
C LEU A 60 -2.32 6.92 -18.39
N VAL A 61 -1.18 6.41 -17.96
CA VAL A 61 -0.60 6.74 -16.64
C VAL A 61 -0.25 8.22 -16.55
N GLU A 62 0.11 8.86 -17.65
CA GLU A 62 0.38 10.32 -17.69
C GLU A 62 -0.87 11.17 -17.44
N GLU A 63 -2.04 10.64 -17.78
CA GLU A 63 -3.33 11.31 -17.56
C GLU A 63 -3.90 11.04 -16.17
N SER A 64 -3.24 10.16 -15.40
CA SER A 64 -3.66 9.82 -14.05
C SER A 64 -3.61 11.03 -13.12
N PRO A 65 -4.57 11.19 -12.19
CA PRO A 65 -4.52 12.23 -11.15
C PRO A 65 -3.35 12.06 -10.18
N PHE A 66 -2.62 10.96 -10.27
CA PHE A 66 -1.39 10.68 -9.53
C PHE A 66 -0.11 11.07 -10.29
N CYS A 67 -0.20 11.45 -11.55
CA CYS A 67 0.93 11.97 -12.33
C CYS A 67 0.98 13.50 -12.19
N LEU A 68 2.10 14.01 -11.67
CA LEU A 68 2.36 15.46 -11.51
C LEU A 68 3.02 16.08 -12.76
N GLY A 69 3.37 15.24 -13.74
CA GLY A 69 3.96 15.65 -15.01
C GLY A 69 5.23 14.90 -15.37
N ARG A 70 5.73 15.18 -16.59
CA ARG A 70 6.97 14.60 -17.13
C ARG A 70 8.16 15.47 -16.75
N GLN A 71 9.26 14.84 -16.40
CA GLN A 71 10.56 15.47 -16.07
C GLN A 71 11.67 14.81 -16.86
N THR A 72 12.55 15.61 -17.46
CA THR A 72 13.74 15.10 -18.16
C THR A 72 14.97 15.32 -17.27
N ILE A 73 15.69 14.25 -16.98
CA ILE A 73 16.91 14.26 -16.18
C ILE A 73 17.99 13.53 -16.97
N ASP A 74 19.10 14.22 -17.26
CA ASP A 74 20.23 13.69 -18.03
C ASP A 74 19.80 13.10 -19.39
N GLY A 75 18.84 13.75 -20.06
CA GLY A 75 18.34 13.32 -21.36
C GLY A 75 17.38 12.12 -21.33
N LYS A 76 16.97 11.66 -20.16
CA LYS A 76 15.99 10.58 -19.98
C LYS A 76 14.72 11.11 -19.33
N ASP A 77 13.57 10.74 -19.91
CA ASP A 77 12.26 11.14 -19.41
C ASP A 77 11.78 10.24 -18.27
N TYR A 78 11.10 10.88 -17.32
CA TYR A 78 10.47 10.26 -16.17
C TYR A 78 9.08 10.90 -15.94
N LEU A 79 8.17 10.14 -15.37
CA LEU A 79 6.96 10.66 -14.77
C LEU A 79 7.22 10.97 -13.29
N LEU A 80 6.85 12.16 -12.85
CA LEU A 80 6.81 12.51 -11.44
C LEU A 80 5.47 12.07 -10.88
N MET A 81 5.48 11.04 -10.03
CA MET A 81 4.28 10.48 -9.44
C MET A 81 4.08 11.01 -8.01
N LYS A 82 2.82 11.30 -7.68
CA LYS A 82 2.41 11.81 -6.38
C LYS A 82 2.57 10.75 -5.28
N PRO A 83 3.12 11.09 -4.10
CA PRO A 83 3.13 10.20 -2.95
C PRO A 83 1.71 9.87 -2.50
N ILE A 84 1.51 8.68 -1.94
CA ILE A 84 0.23 8.24 -1.38
C ILE A 84 0.38 8.07 0.12
N HIS A 85 -0.44 8.80 0.87
CA HIS A 85 -0.61 8.68 2.30
C HIS A 85 -2.10 8.52 2.61
N ALA A 86 -2.45 7.75 3.62
CA ALA A 86 -3.83 7.44 3.97
C ALA A 86 -4.13 7.78 5.44
N ASP A 87 -5.40 7.94 5.77
CA ASP A 87 -5.84 8.09 7.16
C ASP A 87 -5.68 6.75 7.92
N PHE A 88 -5.90 5.61 7.23
CA PHE A 88 -5.83 4.28 7.83
C PHE A 88 -5.06 3.30 6.94
N ALA A 89 -4.25 2.44 7.57
CA ALA A 89 -3.71 1.23 6.95
C ALA A 89 -4.24 0.00 7.69
N LEU A 90 -4.76 -0.96 6.93
CA LEU A 90 -5.17 -2.28 7.44
C LEU A 90 -4.12 -3.30 6.99
N LEU A 91 -3.40 -3.88 7.94
CA LEU A 91 -2.34 -4.83 7.68
C LEU A 91 -2.78 -6.24 8.07
N GLY A 92 -2.34 -7.24 7.30
CA GLY A 92 -2.50 -8.64 7.64
C GLY A 92 -1.16 -9.25 8.04
N ALA A 93 -1.00 -9.67 9.29
CA ALA A 93 0.21 -10.29 9.80
C ALA A 93 -0.03 -11.75 10.21
N TYR A 94 1.02 -12.57 10.24
CA TYR A 94 0.94 -13.90 10.81
C TYR A 94 1.05 -13.87 12.33
N LYS A 95 2.03 -13.09 12.85
CA LYS A 95 2.19 -12.85 14.30
C LYS A 95 2.37 -11.37 14.54
N CYS A 96 1.78 -10.88 15.64
CA CYS A 96 2.14 -9.62 16.26
C CYS A 96 2.53 -9.88 17.72
N ASP A 97 3.56 -9.20 18.22
CA ASP A 97 3.76 -9.15 19.66
C ASP A 97 2.91 -8.06 20.31
N GLU A 98 2.85 -8.05 21.63
CA GLU A 98 2.06 -7.09 22.41
C GLU A 98 2.49 -5.63 22.23
N TYR A 99 3.68 -5.37 21.67
CA TYR A 99 4.15 -4.02 21.29
C TYR A 99 3.82 -3.64 19.85
N GLY A 100 3.18 -4.55 19.09
CA GLY A 100 2.81 -4.32 17.71
C GLY A 100 3.91 -4.64 16.69
N ASN A 101 5.02 -5.26 17.10
CA ASN A 101 5.99 -5.76 16.13
C ASN A 101 5.34 -6.90 15.31
N CYS A 102 5.41 -6.80 13.98
CA CYS A 102 4.76 -7.75 13.08
C CYS A 102 5.76 -8.64 12.34
N TRP A 103 5.41 -9.91 12.26
CA TRP A 103 6.05 -10.89 11.39
C TRP A 103 5.08 -11.41 10.35
N TYR A 104 5.50 -11.38 9.09
CA TYR A 104 4.71 -11.82 7.94
C TYR A 104 5.24 -13.18 7.44
N LYS A 105 4.35 -14.15 7.31
CA LYS A 105 4.68 -15.48 6.81
C LYS A 105 4.54 -15.54 5.29
N GLY A 106 5.54 -16.10 4.61
CA GLY A 106 5.50 -16.27 3.16
C GLY A 106 5.28 -14.96 2.41
N THR A 107 4.28 -14.93 1.54
CA THR A 107 3.95 -13.78 0.68
C THR A 107 3.16 -12.66 1.36
N MET A 108 2.76 -12.82 2.63
CA MET A 108 2.04 -11.78 3.40
C MET A 108 2.84 -10.47 3.51
N ARG A 109 4.17 -10.53 3.36
CA ARG A 109 5.04 -9.37 3.46
C ARG A 109 4.70 -8.26 2.47
N ASN A 110 4.36 -8.61 1.26
CA ASN A 110 3.97 -7.76 0.12
C ASN A 110 3.87 -6.24 0.39
N PHE A 111 2.69 -5.62 0.25
CA PHE A 111 2.47 -4.20 0.52
C PHE A 111 2.42 -3.83 2.01
N ASN A 112 2.22 -4.80 2.92
CA ASN A 112 2.03 -4.53 4.34
C ASN A 112 3.14 -3.67 4.94
N VAL A 113 4.40 -3.94 4.58
CA VAL A 113 5.57 -3.21 5.12
C VAL A 113 5.57 -1.74 4.73
N VAL A 114 5.26 -1.43 3.46
CA VAL A 114 5.26 -0.03 2.98
C VAL A 114 4.02 0.72 3.43
N MET A 115 2.88 0.03 3.58
CA MET A 115 1.63 0.61 4.08
C MET A 115 1.73 1.01 5.55
N ALA A 116 2.48 0.25 6.34
CA ALA A 116 2.67 0.52 7.77
C ALA A 116 3.25 1.91 8.09
N THR A 117 3.98 2.50 7.16
CA THR A 117 4.58 3.84 7.34
C THR A 117 3.79 4.95 6.65
N ALA A 118 2.82 4.59 5.81
CA ALA A 118 2.12 5.50 4.91
C ALA A 118 0.68 5.82 5.36
N ALA A 119 0.39 5.75 6.65
CA ALA A 119 -0.92 6.08 7.19
C ALA A 119 -0.80 6.72 8.59
N ASP A 120 -1.81 7.52 8.95
CA ASP A 120 -1.90 8.17 10.26
C ASP A 120 -2.26 7.14 11.35
N THR A 121 -3.11 6.17 11.02
CA THR A 121 -3.52 5.10 11.92
C THR A 121 -3.32 3.74 11.27
N VAL A 122 -2.57 2.88 11.93
CA VAL A 122 -2.23 1.53 11.45
C VAL A 122 -2.86 0.48 12.35
N ILE A 123 -3.67 -0.39 11.77
CA ILE A 123 -4.33 -1.51 12.44
C ILE A 123 -3.78 -2.80 11.84
N ALA A 124 -3.15 -3.63 12.67
CA ALA A 124 -2.63 -4.92 12.25
C ALA A 124 -3.53 -6.06 12.76
N GLU A 125 -4.21 -6.74 11.86
CA GLU A 125 -4.87 -8.02 12.13
C GLU A 125 -3.83 -9.14 12.03
N CYS A 126 -3.75 -10.02 13.03
CA CYS A 126 -2.82 -11.12 13.03
C CYS A 126 -3.49 -12.45 13.49
N GLU A 127 -2.97 -13.57 12.99
CA GLU A 127 -3.45 -14.89 13.40
C GLU A 127 -3.07 -15.23 14.84
N TYR A 128 -1.96 -14.65 15.35
CA TYR A 128 -1.45 -14.90 16.70
C TYR A 128 -0.92 -13.60 17.30
N ILE A 129 -1.42 -13.28 18.49
CA ILE A 129 -0.79 -12.29 19.39
C ILE A 129 0.14 -13.08 20.32
N VAL A 130 1.39 -12.68 20.39
CA VAL A 130 2.42 -13.36 21.17
C VAL A 130 3.08 -12.41 22.17
N PRO A 131 3.68 -12.93 23.28
CA PRO A 131 4.45 -12.12 24.19
C PRO A 131 5.61 -11.38 23.51
N VAL A 132 6.00 -10.24 24.07
CA VAL A 132 7.21 -9.52 23.64
C VAL A 132 8.44 -10.40 23.81
N GLY A 133 9.22 -10.53 22.75
CA GLY A 133 10.41 -11.39 22.68
C GLY A 133 10.19 -12.74 22.00
N ASP A 134 8.95 -13.13 21.71
CA ASP A 134 8.64 -14.35 20.95
C ASP A 134 8.82 -14.18 19.42
N ILE A 135 9.00 -12.94 18.97
CA ILE A 135 9.48 -12.64 17.61
C ILE A 135 10.95 -12.27 17.73
N GLU A 136 11.82 -13.09 17.14
CA GLU A 136 13.25 -12.80 17.08
C GLU A 136 13.47 -11.41 16.46
N PRO A 137 14.34 -10.56 17.00
CA PRO A 137 14.54 -9.18 16.52
C PRO A 137 14.81 -9.10 15.00
N GLU A 138 15.57 -10.04 14.46
CA GLU A 138 15.89 -10.12 13.03
C GLU A 138 14.66 -10.47 12.16
N ASN A 139 13.62 -11.00 12.75
CA ASN A 139 12.37 -11.39 12.09
C ASN A 139 11.26 -10.34 12.23
N VAL A 140 11.52 -9.21 12.87
CA VAL A 140 10.58 -8.09 12.91
C VAL A 140 10.56 -7.44 11.52
N HIS A 141 9.44 -7.55 10.82
CA HIS A 141 9.26 -7.00 9.48
C HIS A 141 8.60 -5.62 9.48
N THR A 142 7.71 -5.36 10.42
CA THR A 142 7.14 -4.05 10.72
C THR A 142 7.36 -3.77 12.20
N TYR A 143 7.96 -2.63 12.50
CA TYR A 143 8.22 -2.22 13.87
C TYR A 143 6.93 -1.78 14.58
N GLY A 144 6.77 -2.17 15.83
CA GLY A 144 5.60 -1.82 16.64
C GLY A 144 5.34 -0.33 16.75
N MET A 145 6.38 0.50 16.67
CA MET A 145 6.21 1.96 16.64
C MET A 145 5.37 2.49 15.46
N CYS A 146 5.21 1.68 14.39
CA CYS A 146 4.36 2.02 13.24
C CYS A 146 2.92 1.50 13.40
N VAL A 147 2.61 0.74 14.46
CA VAL A 147 1.31 0.08 14.64
C VAL A 147 0.58 0.70 15.81
N ASN A 148 -0.64 1.16 15.58
CA ASN A 148 -1.47 1.79 16.62
C ASN A 148 -2.37 0.76 17.33
N TYR A 149 -2.85 -0.23 16.58
CA TYR A 149 -3.77 -1.25 17.10
C TYR A 149 -3.41 -2.62 16.54
N ILE A 150 -3.48 -3.64 17.41
CA ILE A 150 -3.41 -5.04 17.01
C ILE A 150 -4.76 -5.71 17.28
N VAL A 151 -5.17 -6.55 16.36
CA VAL A 151 -6.44 -7.31 16.42
C VAL A 151 -6.14 -8.77 16.15
N GLU A 152 -6.62 -9.67 17.00
CA GLU A 152 -6.56 -11.10 16.73
C GLU A 152 -7.65 -11.44 15.71
N GLY A 153 -7.24 -11.95 14.56
CA GLY A 153 -8.11 -12.41 13.50
C GLY A 153 -8.47 -13.90 13.63
N ASP A 154 -9.38 -14.35 12.78
CA ASP A 154 -9.74 -15.75 12.69
C ASP A 154 -8.56 -16.57 12.16
N ARG A 155 -8.22 -17.66 12.86
CA ARG A 155 -7.22 -18.63 12.39
C ARG A 155 -7.78 -19.38 11.18
N LYS A 156 -7.09 -19.30 10.07
CA LYS A 156 -7.44 -20.02 8.82
C LYS A 156 -6.59 -21.25 8.66
#